data_61e30759c80fd8071b38f78c6a2f7063
#
_entry.id   61e30759c80fd8071b38f78c6a2f7063
#
_cell.length_a   1.000
_cell.length_b   1.000
_cell.length_c   1.000
_cell.angle_alpha   90.00
_cell.angle_beta   90.00
_cell.angle_gamma   90.00
#
_symmetry.space_group_name_H-M   'P 1'
#
loop_
_entity.id
_entity.type
_entity.pdbx_description
1 polymer ?
#
loop_
_entity_poly.entity_id
_entity_poly.type
_entity_poly.pdbx_seq_one_letter_code
_entity_poly.pdbx_strand_id
1 'polypeptide(L)'
;MNWEDGRLFLAVARAGQMLGAAKALGINQATLSRRMSALEASLGASLLIRRTNGCELTEEGEALAASLERAEAELLQAQARFGGAGSEISGTVRIGAPDGFGVSFLAPRLAHLSDRHPGLTIQLVPVPQAFSLSKREADIAVMVGRPEQGRLVASKLTDYTLSLYASRDYADRHGLPETTDGLRSHRLVGYVEDLIYAPTLNYTASFWSGWRSRIEISSATGQLEAVRAGAGIGVLHDYLAAGRNDLVSVLPDVVVQRAYWIVYHESLRGLARIKAATGFLNEAVRAEAGRFVRAPRG
;
A
#
# COMPACT_ATOMS: atom_id res chain seq x y z
N MET A 1 -2.22 18.72 30.62
CA MET A 1 -1.68 18.17 29.34
C MET A 1 -0.90 19.25 28.61
N ASN A 2 0.28 18.96 28.11
CA ASN A 2 1.06 19.82 27.19
C ASN A 2 1.21 19.11 25.82
N TRP A 3 1.72 19.84 24.81
CA TRP A 3 1.89 19.30 23.48
C TRP A 3 2.83 18.08 23.43
N GLU A 4 3.88 18.09 24.21
CA GLU A 4 4.84 16.98 24.27
C GLU A 4 4.18 15.69 24.78
N ASP A 5 3.31 15.77 25.78
CA ASP A 5 2.54 14.60 26.25
C ASP A 5 1.59 14.08 25.14
N GLY A 6 0.96 15.00 24.39
CA GLY A 6 0.13 14.68 23.24
C GLY A 6 0.92 13.95 22.13
N ARG A 7 2.14 14.44 21.83
CA ARG A 7 3.04 13.83 20.84
C ARG A 7 3.46 12.42 21.25
N LEU A 8 3.79 12.24 22.51
CA LEU A 8 4.14 10.91 23.05
C LEU A 8 2.94 9.96 23.00
N PHE A 9 1.76 10.43 23.37
CA PHE A 9 0.53 9.63 23.29
C PHE A 9 0.23 9.23 21.85
N LEU A 10 0.31 10.15 20.87
CA LEU A 10 0.14 9.81 19.46
C LEU A 10 1.14 8.75 18.98
N ALA A 11 2.38 8.80 19.45
CA ALA A 11 3.37 7.78 19.10
C ALA A 11 2.97 6.39 19.65
N VAL A 12 2.42 6.31 20.87
CA VAL A 12 1.91 5.07 21.46
C VAL A 12 0.67 4.57 20.70
N ALA A 13 -0.28 5.46 20.43
CA ALA A 13 -1.48 5.15 19.68
C ALA A 13 -1.17 4.54 18.29
N ARG A 14 -0.17 5.11 17.61
CA ARG A 14 0.28 4.66 16.27
C ARG A 14 1.04 3.34 16.30
N ALA A 15 1.92 3.18 17.29
CA ALA A 15 2.74 1.97 17.43
C ALA A 15 1.93 0.76 17.91
N GLY A 16 0.78 0.97 18.59
CA GLY A 16 0.00 -0.08 19.23
C GLY A 16 0.72 -0.80 20.37
N GLN A 17 1.92 -0.32 20.77
CA GLN A 17 2.72 -0.89 21.83
C GLN A 17 3.75 0.10 22.40
N MET A 18 3.94 0.06 23.71
CA MET A 18 4.86 0.99 24.42
C MET A 18 6.31 0.87 23.96
N LEU A 19 6.80 -0.36 23.77
CA LEU A 19 8.18 -0.60 23.37
C LEU A 19 8.49 -0.05 21.98
N GLY A 20 7.60 -0.28 21.01
CA GLY A 20 7.73 0.23 19.65
C GLY A 20 7.72 1.77 19.62
N ALA A 21 6.79 2.39 20.36
CA ALA A 21 6.72 3.83 20.49
C ALA A 21 7.98 4.42 21.14
N ALA A 22 8.46 3.82 22.23
CA ALA A 22 9.68 4.28 22.91
C ALA A 22 10.91 4.22 21.99
N LYS A 23 11.07 3.15 21.23
CA LYS A 23 12.11 3.02 20.20
C LYS A 23 12.02 4.12 19.14
N ALA A 24 10.83 4.35 18.60
CA ALA A 24 10.61 5.38 17.58
C ALA A 24 10.89 6.80 18.09
N LEU A 25 10.66 7.04 19.40
CA LEU A 25 10.89 8.32 20.06
C LEU A 25 12.33 8.49 20.59
N GLY A 26 13.14 7.45 20.57
CA GLY A 26 14.50 7.48 21.15
C GLY A 26 14.53 7.65 22.68
N ILE A 27 13.49 7.19 23.40
CA ILE A 27 13.38 7.30 24.86
C ILE A 27 13.20 5.95 25.53
N ASN A 28 13.42 5.91 26.86
CA ASN A 28 13.21 4.69 27.64
C ASN A 28 11.71 4.38 27.79
N GLN A 29 11.33 3.11 27.65
CA GLN A 29 9.95 2.63 27.80
C GLN A 29 9.34 3.00 29.18
N ALA A 30 10.12 2.90 30.27
CA ALA A 30 9.65 3.24 31.60
C ALA A 30 9.31 4.75 31.71
N THR A 31 10.12 5.60 31.06
CA THR A 31 9.84 7.04 30.97
C THR A 31 8.56 7.30 30.19
N LEU A 32 8.38 6.66 29.04
CA LEU A 32 7.16 6.79 28.25
C LEU A 32 5.92 6.32 29.04
N SER A 33 6.01 5.15 29.69
CA SER A 33 4.91 4.61 30.51
C SER A 33 4.51 5.57 31.64
N ARG A 34 5.49 6.14 32.35
CA ARG A 34 5.24 7.13 33.43
C ARG A 34 4.56 8.40 32.88
N ARG A 35 4.99 8.88 31.69
CA ARG A 35 4.40 10.05 31.03
C ARG A 35 2.95 9.77 30.59
N MET A 36 2.66 8.57 30.10
CA MET A 36 1.29 8.17 29.75
C MET A 36 0.38 8.11 30.98
N SER A 37 0.83 7.49 32.07
CA SER A 37 0.07 7.48 33.33
C SER A 37 -0.18 8.88 33.89
N ALA A 38 0.81 9.78 33.82
CA ALA A 38 0.65 11.18 34.23
C ALA A 38 -0.37 11.92 33.33
N LEU A 39 -0.37 11.66 32.02
CA LEU A 39 -1.35 12.22 31.08
C LEU A 39 -2.76 11.75 31.42
N GLU A 40 -2.98 10.45 31.61
CA GLU A 40 -4.26 9.86 32.01
C GLU A 40 -4.78 10.48 33.33
N ALA A 41 -3.89 10.58 34.32
CA ALA A 41 -4.22 11.22 35.59
C ALA A 41 -4.60 12.70 35.42
N SER A 42 -3.92 13.45 34.57
CA SER A 42 -4.20 14.88 34.33
C SER A 42 -5.53 15.13 33.61
N LEU A 43 -6.00 14.12 32.84
CA LEU A 43 -7.26 14.19 32.11
C LEU A 43 -8.42 13.52 32.85
N GLY A 44 -8.12 12.77 33.92
CA GLY A 44 -9.12 12.01 34.68
C GLY A 44 -9.76 10.87 33.87
N ALA A 45 -9.07 10.38 32.85
CA ALA A 45 -9.57 9.35 31.95
C ALA A 45 -8.48 8.35 31.56
N SER A 46 -8.83 7.07 31.44
CA SER A 46 -7.96 6.05 30.87
C SER A 46 -7.98 6.18 29.36
N LEU A 47 -6.82 6.27 28.73
CA LEU A 47 -6.66 6.42 27.29
C LEU A 47 -6.22 5.12 26.61
N LEU A 48 -5.62 4.21 27.38
CA LEU A 48 -4.97 2.99 26.89
C LEU A 48 -5.46 1.75 27.64
N ILE A 49 -5.86 0.73 26.91
CA ILE A 49 -6.11 -0.63 27.41
C ILE A 49 -4.83 -1.43 27.18
N ARG A 50 -4.15 -1.81 28.24
CA ARG A 50 -2.92 -2.63 28.17
C ARG A 50 -3.29 -4.09 27.94
N ARG A 51 -2.70 -4.70 26.90
CA ARG A 51 -2.83 -6.12 26.55
C ARG A 51 -1.47 -6.81 26.62
N THR A 52 -1.47 -8.12 26.70
CA THR A 52 -0.23 -8.93 26.67
C THR A 52 0.62 -8.66 25.44
N ASN A 53 -0.03 -8.39 24.30
CA ASN A 53 0.62 -8.21 22.99
C ASN A 53 0.63 -6.75 22.51
N GLY A 54 0.36 -5.78 23.39
CA GLY A 54 0.34 -4.36 22.99
C GLY A 54 -0.55 -3.46 23.84
N CYS A 55 -1.01 -2.37 23.26
CA CYS A 55 -2.01 -1.49 23.86
C CYS A 55 -3.03 -1.05 22.80
N GLU A 56 -4.29 -1.02 23.19
CA GLU A 56 -5.42 -0.52 22.41
C GLU A 56 -5.87 0.82 22.98
N LEU A 57 -6.51 1.65 22.18
CA LEU A 57 -7.11 2.89 22.68
C LEU A 57 -8.47 2.60 23.35
N THR A 58 -8.81 3.35 24.37
CA THR A 58 -10.18 3.47 24.87
C THR A 58 -10.97 4.39 23.94
N GLU A 59 -12.27 4.56 24.15
CA GLU A 59 -13.09 5.53 23.42
C GLU A 59 -12.58 6.95 23.63
N GLU A 60 -12.22 7.31 24.87
CA GLU A 60 -11.59 8.58 25.20
C GLU A 60 -10.21 8.72 24.55
N GLY A 61 -9.44 7.63 24.48
CA GLY A 61 -8.15 7.58 23.78
C GLY A 61 -8.30 7.84 22.29
N GLU A 62 -9.29 7.25 21.63
CA GLU A 62 -9.58 7.50 20.21
C GLU A 62 -9.98 8.95 19.96
N ALA A 63 -10.86 9.51 20.80
CA ALA A 63 -11.31 10.90 20.71
C ALA A 63 -10.14 11.88 20.89
N LEU A 64 -9.25 11.61 21.86
CA LEU A 64 -8.04 12.41 22.08
C LEU A 64 -7.07 12.28 20.90
N ALA A 65 -6.81 11.07 20.42
CA ALA A 65 -5.94 10.83 19.27
C ALA A 65 -6.39 11.61 18.05
N ALA A 66 -7.69 11.55 17.72
CA ALA A 66 -8.26 12.29 16.60
C ALA A 66 -8.10 13.81 16.75
N SER A 67 -8.21 14.34 17.97
CA SER A 67 -8.03 15.78 18.24
C SER A 67 -6.57 16.21 18.14
N LEU A 68 -5.65 15.42 18.67
CA LEU A 68 -4.21 15.68 18.61
C LEU A 68 -3.67 15.55 17.19
N GLU A 69 -4.21 14.63 16.37
CA GLU A 69 -3.84 14.52 14.98
C GLU A 69 -4.22 15.76 14.16
N ARG A 70 -5.38 16.35 14.44
CA ARG A 70 -5.76 17.65 13.82
C ARG A 70 -4.79 18.75 14.25
N ALA A 71 -4.49 18.85 15.55
CA ALA A 71 -3.56 19.85 16.05
C ALA A 71 -2.14 19.69 15.46
N GLU A 72 -1.64 18.47 15.37
CA GLU A 72 -0.34 18.17 14.73
C GLU A 72 -0.35 18.59 13.25
N ALA A 73 -1.44 18.31 12.51
CA ALA A 73 -1.57 18.71 11.12
C ALA A 73 -1.52 20.23 10.94
N GLU A 74 -2.23 20.98 11.80
CA GLU A 74 -2.22 22.45 11.77
C GLU A 74 -0.83 23.02 12.10
N LEU A 75 -0.13 22.44 13.08
CA LEU A 75 1.24 22.83 13.40
C LEU A 75 2.21 22.58 12.23
N LEU A 76 2.11 21.41 11.60
CA LEU A 76 2.91 21.07 10.41
C LEU A 76 2.61 22.00 9.22
N GLN A 77 1.34 22.35 9.02
CA GLN A 77 0.95 23.33 7.98
C GLN A 77 1.47 24.74 8.30
N ALA A 78 1.39 25.15 9.56
CA ALA A 78 1.94 26.44 9.99
C ALA A 78 3.45 26.50 9.75
N GLN A 79 4.19 25.47 10.16
CA GLN A 79 5.63 25.37 9.90
C GLN A 79 5.96 25.43 8.40
N ALA A 80 5.18 24.76 7.56
CA ALA A 80 5.36 24.80 6.10
C ALA A 80 5.15 26.20 5.50
N ARG A 81 4.32 27.05 6.11
CA ARG A 81 4.10 28.45 5.68
C ARG A 81 5.30 29.37 6.00
N PHE A 82 6.00 29.11 7.10
CA PHE A 82 7.19 29.89 7.47
C PHE A 82 8.41 29.56 6.62
N GLY A 83 8.38 28.45 5.87
CA GLY A 83 9.44 28.08 4.93
C GLY A 83 9.56 28.95 3.68
N GLY A 84 8.66 29.91 3.46
CA GLY A 84 8.68 30.85 2.32
C GLY A 84 8.25 30.22 0.98
N ALA A 85 7.79 31.07 0.04
CA ALA A 85 7.56 30.68 -1.36
C ALA A 85 8.93 30.44 -2.02
N GLY A 86 9.42 29.21 -2.02
CA GLY A 86 10.75 28.82 -2.50
C GLY A 86 11.51 27.92 -1.54
N SER A 87 10.96 27.59 -0.34
CA SER A 87 11.59 26.61 0.53
C SER A 87 11.56 25.23 -0.11
N GLU A 88 12.72 24.61 -0.17
CA GLU A 88 12.91 23.26 -0.68
C GLU A 88 12.01 22.27 0.07
N ILE A 89 11.25 21.44 -0.67
CA ILE A 89 10.41 20.42 -0.07
C ILE A 89 11.32 19.41 0.62
N SER A 90 11.20 19.27 1.93
CA SER A 90 12.07 18.43 2.75
C SER A 90 11.30 17.52 3.71
N GLY A 91 12.03 16.60 4.35
CA GLY A 91 11.51 15.63 5.30
C GLY A 91 11.30 14.25 4.68
N THR A 92 10.57 13.38 5.38
CA THR A 92 10.33 12.00 4.93
C THR A 92 8.90 11.85 4.42
N VAL A 93 8.74 11.12 3.31
CA VAL A 93 7.46 10.61 2.82
C VAL A 93 7.54 9.10 2.66
N ARG A 94 6.63 8.38 3.33
CA ARG A 94 6.51 6.93 3.23
C ARG A 94 5.34 6.56 2.34
N ILE A 95 5.62 5.82 1.27
CA ILE A 95 4.65 5.37 0.26
C ILE A 95 4.48 3.87 0.41
N GLY A 96 3.29 3.43 0.80
CA GLY A 96 2.88 2.03 0.78
C GLY A 96 2.28 1.68 -0.57
N ALA A 97 2.58 0.51 -1.10
CA ALA A 97 2.03 0.06 -2.38
C ALA A 97 1.94 -1.47 -2.46
N PRO A 98 1.01 -2.04 -3.27
CA PRO A 98 1.09 -3.44 -3.64
C PRO A 98 2.44 -3.74 -4.30
N ASP A 99 3.03 -4.89 -3.99
CA ASP A 99 4.40 -5.23 -4.41
C ASP A 99 4.60 -5.13 -5.94
N GLY A 100 3.67 -5.64 -6.73
CA GLY A 100 3.74 -5.54 -8.19
C GLY A 100 3.83 -4.10 -8.70
N PHE A 101 3.04 -3.18 -8.13
CA PHE A 101 3.09 -1.76 -8.47
C PHE A 101 4.34 -1.10 -7.88
N GLY A 102 4.59 -1.31 -6.59
CA GLY A 102 5.70 -0.70 -5.87
C GLY A 102 7.07 -1.08 -6.47
N VAL A 103 7.33 -2.37 -6.65
CA VAL A 103 8.63 -2.87 -7.12
C VAL A 103 8.82 -2.62 -8.62
N SER A 104 7.84 -3.03 -9.45
CA SER A 104 8.05 -3.07 -10.89
C SER A 104 7.73 -1.76 -11.61
N PHE A 105 6.85 -0.92 -11.03
CA PHE A 105 6.47 0.34 -11.65
C PHE A 105 7.06 1.55 -10.91
N LEU A 106 6.86 1.65 -9.59
CA LEU A 106 7.20 2.86 -8.86
C LEU A 106 8.70 2.96 -8.55
N ALA A 107 9.34 1.91 -8.03
CA ALA A 107 10.74 1.93 -7.60
C ALA A 107 11.70 2.43 -8.69
N PRO A 108 11.62 1.99 -9.98
CA PRO A 108 12.50 2.47 -11.03
C PRO A 108 12.35 3.97 -11.34
N ARG A 109 11.27 4.62 -10.87
CA ARG A 109 10.95 6.03 -11.16
C ARG A 109 11.23 6.98 -10.01
N LEU A 110 11.56 6.45 -8.82
CA LEU A 110 11.76 7.27 -7.61
C LEU A 110 12.94 8.24 -7.73
N ALA A 111 13.93 7.93 -8.55
CA ALA A 111 15.04 8.86 -8.85
C ALA A 111 14.51 10.22 -9.32
N HIS A 112 13.50 10.25 -10.21
CA HIS A 112 12.92 11.48 -10.71
C HIS A 112 12.24 12.34 -9.61
N LEU A 113 11.63 11.69 -8.61
CA LEU A 113 11.07 12.41 -7.46
C LEU A 113 12.17 12.95 -6.55
N SER A 114 13.23 12.15 -6.33
CA SER A 114 14.39 12.56 -5.55
C SER A 114 15.13 13.73 -6.19
N ASP A 115 15.34 13.69 -7.51
CA ASP A 115 16.02 14.77 -8.26
C ASP A 115 15.23 16.07 -8.23
N ARG A 116 13.89 16.00 -8.28
CA ARG A 116 13.03 17.19 -8.18
C ARG A 116 12.98 17.78 -6.77
N HIS A 117 13.22 16.97 -5.76
CA HIS A 117 13.11 17.35 -4.33
C HIS A 117 14.27 16.76 -3.52
N PRO A 118 15.49 17.32 -3.64
CA PRO A 118 16.69 16.77 -2.98
C PRO A 118 16.60 16.69 -1.45
N GLY A 119 15.82 17.57 -0.83
CA GLY A 119 15.57 17.56 0.62
C GLY A 119 14.58 16.48 1.09
N LEU A 120 13.97 15.70 0.15
CA LEU A 120 12.95 14.72 0.47
C LEU A 120 13.54 13.32 0.62
N THR A 121 13.38 12.70 1.78
CA THR A 121 13.65 11.28 1.98
C THR A 121 12.42 10.46 1.58
N ILE A 122 12.56 9.59 0.59
CA ILE A 122 11.48 8.76 0.07
C ILE A 122 11.63 7.35 0.63
N GLN A 123 10.58 6.84 1.28
CA GLN A 123 10.49 5.47 1.75
C GLN A 123 9.39 4.75 0.98
N LEU A 124 9.76 3.77 0.18
CA LEU A 124 8.82 2.88 -0.50
C LEU A 124 8.68 1.58 0.29
N VAL A 125 7.46 1.22 0.64
CA VAL A 125 7.13 -0.03 1.35
C VAL A 125 6.23 -0.87 0.46
N PRO A 126 6.81 -1.71 -0.42
CA PRO A 126 6.04 -2.60 -1.28
C PRO A 126 5.71 -3.89 -0.50
N VAL A 127 4.47 -4.02 -0.05
CA VAL A 127 4.04 -5.20 0.72
C VAL A 127 2.71 -5.74 0.19
N PRO A 128 2.50 -7.05 0.28
CA PRO A 128 1.27 -7.71 -0.15
C PRO A 128 0.20 -7.70 0.97
N GLN A 129 0.05 -6.59 1.68
CA GLN A 129 -0.92 -6.49 2.78
C GLN A 129 -1.55 -5.10 2.84
N ALA A 130 -2.65 -4.97 3.60
CA ALA A 130 -3.30 -3.69 3.84
C ALA A 130 -2.42 -2.78 4.70
N PHE A 131 -2.35 -1.50 4.32
CA PHE A 131 -1.73 -0.46 5.14
C PHE A 131 -2.74 0.16 6.09
N SER A 132 -2.37 0.29 7.33
CA SER A 132 -3.11 1.13 8.27
C SER A 132 -2.61 2.58 8.19
N LEU A 133 -3.30 3.40 7.42
CA LEU A 133 -3.01 4.84 7.34
C LEU A 133 -3.28 5.57 8.66
N SER A 134 -4.23 5.06 9.45
CA SER A 134 -4.51 5.57 10.79
C SER A 134 -3.33 5.34 11.75
N LYS A 135 -2.65 4.20 11.62
CA LYS A 135 -1.43 3.89 12.39
C LYS A 135 -0.17 4.50 11.78
N ARG A 136 -0.30 5.26 10.69
CA ARG A 136 0.82 5.85 9.92
C ARG A 136 1.90 4.84 9.50
N GLU A 137 1.49 3.63 9.17
CA GLU A 137 2.37 2.65 8.53
C GLU A 137 2.85 3.16 7.16
N ALA A 138 2.05 4.03 6.52
CA ALA A 138 2.43 4.84 5.36
C ALA A 138 1.79 6.23 5.45
N ASP A 139 2.44 7.25 4.86
CA ASP A 139 1.86 8.59 4.68
C ASP A 139 0.88 8.59 3.50
N ILE A 140 1.24 7.87 2.44
CA ILE A 140 0.44 7.65 1.23
C ILE A 140 0.38 6.16 0.98
N ALA A 141 -0.79 5.62 0.67
CA ALA A 141 -0.95 4.26 0.21
C ALA A 141 -1.51 4.23 -1.22
N VAL A 142 -0.94 3.38 -2.06
CA VAL A 142 -1.59 2.91 -3.29
C VAL A 142 -2.37 1.66 -2.92
N MET A 143 -3.68 1.68 -3.15
CA MET A 143 -4.59 0.60 -2.76
C MET A 143 -5.35 0.06 -3.97
N VAL A 144 -5.71 -1.21 -3.90
CA VAL A 144 -6.65 -1.85 -4.85
C VAL A 144 -8.07 -1.59 -4.37
N GLY A 145 -8.86 -0.88 -5.18
CA GLY A 145 -10.21 -0.46 -4.80
C GLY A 145 -10.22 0.80 -3.93
N ARG A 146 -11.38 1.42 -3.86
CA ARG A 146 -11.60 2.61 -3.03
C ARG A 146 -11.82 2.20 -1.57
N PRO A 147 -11.15 2.80 -0.59
CA PRO A 147 -11.47 2.57 0.82
C PRO A 147 -12.89 3.09 1.15
N GLU A 148 -13.61 2.33 1.95
CA GLU A 148 -15.00 2.64 2.31
C GLU A 148 -15.11 3.41 3.63
N GLN A 149 -14.07 3.37 4.48
CA GLN A 149 -14.12 3.91 5.83
C GLN A 149 -12.87 4.71 6.18
N GLY A 150 -13.01 5.60 7.16
CA GLY A 150 -11.93 6.40 7.73
C GLY A 150 -11.90 7.84 7.21
N ARG A 151 -11.13 8.69 7.92
CA ARG A 151 -10.90 10.10 7.57
C ARG A 151 -9.81 10.20 6.49
N LEU A 152 -10.13 9.67 5.32
CA LEU A 152 -9.18 9.47 4.23
C LEU A 152 -9.52 10.35 3.03
N VAL A 153 -8.49 10.88 2.39
CA VAL A 153 -8.57 11.43 1.04
C VAL A 153 -8.23 10.28 0.09
N ALA A 154 -9.17 9.96 -0.80
CA ALA A 154 -8.99 8.92 -1.81
C ALA A 154 -9.24 9.49 -3.20
N SER A 155 -8.30 9.25 -4.12
CA SER A 155 -8.43 9.59 -5.53
C SER A 155 -8.03 8.41 -6.40
N LYS A 156 -8.76 8.19 -7.49
CA LYS A 156 -8.42 7.14 -8.44
C LYS A 156 -7.10 7.47 -9.11
N LEU A 157 -6.16 6.53 -9.11
CA LEU A 157 -4.85 6.66 -9.74
C LEU A 157 -4.91 6.18 -11.20
N THR A 158 -5.34 4.93 -11.42
CA THR A 158 -5.51 4.37 -12.76
C THR A 158 -6.33 3.09 -12.71
N ASP A 159 -6.91 2.72 -13.85
CA ASP A 159 -7.37 1.36 -14.08
C ASP A 159 -6.17 0.48 -14.47
N TYR A 160 -6.28 -0.81 -14.21
CA TYR A 160 -5.35 -1.80 -14.71
C TYR A 160 -6.08 -3.11 -15.02
N THR A 161 -5.50 -3.90 -15.90
CA THR A 161 -6.05 -5.20 -16.29
C THR A 161 -5.16 -6.35 -15.80
N LEU A 162 -5.82 -7.47 -15.58
CA LEU A 162 -5.25 -8.76 -15.23
C LEU A 162 -5.67 -9.74 -16.32
N SER A 163 -4.74 -10.57 -16.77
CA SER A 163 -4.98 -11.62 -17.74
C SER A 163 -4.26 -12.90 -17.33
N LEU A 164 -4.60 -14.00 -18.01
CA LEU A 164 -3.94 -15.28 -17.83
C LEU A 164 -2.69 -15.35 -18.70
N TYR A 165 -1.61 -15.84 -18.11
CA TYR A 165 -0.31 -16.00 -18.78
C TYR A 165 0.34 -17.33 -18.43
N ALA A 166 1.13 -17.83 -19.38
CA ALA A 166 2.06 -18.92 -19.22
C ALA A 166 3.41 -18.54 -19.84
N SER A 167 4.49 -19.21 -19.48
CA SER A 167 5.72 -19.09 -20.28
C SER A 167 5.58 -19.83 -21.62
N ARG A 168 6.34 -19.40 -22.64
CA ARG A 168 6.39 -20.10 -23.93
C ARG A 168 6.80 -21.55 -23.75
N ASP A 169 7.83 -21.80 -22.95
CA ASP A 169 8.31 -23.14 -22.65
C ASP A 169 7.24 -24.04 -22.00
N TYR A 170 6.39 -23.47 -21.11
CA TYR A 170 5.25 -24.21 -20.57
C TYR A 170 4.21 -24.53 -21.65
N ALA A 171 3.88 -23.53 -22.49
CA ALA A 171 2.92 -23.70 -23.58
C ALA A 171 3.37 -24.76 -24.60
N ASP A 172 4.65 -24.75 -24.96
CA ASP A 172 5.23 -25.71 -25.89
C ASP A 172 5.20 -27.15 -25.33
N ARG A 173 5.38 -27.32 -24.04
CA ARG A 173 5.37 -28.66 -23.40
C ARG A 173 4.00 -29.20 -23.04
N HIS A 174 3.06 -28.34 -22.71
CA HIS A 174 1.79 -28.74 -22.10
C HIS A 174 0.55 -28.31 -22.92
N GLY A 175 0.75 -27.53 -23.98
CA GLY A 175 -0.34 -26.86 -24.68
C GLY A 175 -0.97 -25.72 -23.84
N LEU A 176 -2.01 -25.12 -24.35
CA LEU A 176 -2.80 -24.09 -23.67
C LEU A 176 -4.29 -24.49 -23.71
N PRO A 177 -5.08 -24.13 -22.68
CA PRO A 177 -6.50 -24.39 -22.68
C PRO A 177 -7.23 -23.46 -23.66
N GLU A 178 -8.25 -23.99 -24.33
CA GLU A 178 -9.13 -23.23 -25.24
C GLU A 178 -10.34 -22.63 -24.49
N THR A 179 -10.64 -23.12 -23.26
CA THR A 179 -11.76 -22.68 -22.44
C THR A 179 -11.29 -22.52 -20.99
N THR A 180 -12.06 -21.79 -20.19
CA THR A 180 -11.78 -21.65 -18.74
C THR A 180 -11.86 -23.00 -18.01
N ASP A 181 -12.76 -23.90 -18.41
CA ASP A 181 -12.84 -25.24 -17.84
C ASP A 181 -11.61 -26.11 -18.15
N GLY A 182 -10.92 -25.83 -19.25
CA GLY A 182 -9.66 -26.48 -19.60
C GLY A 182 -8.53 -26.19 -18.63
N LEU A 183 -8.62 -25.10 -17.84
CA LEU A 183 -7.64 -24.76 -16.80
C LEU A 183 -7.43 -25.88 -15.78
N ARG A 184 -8.44 -26.74 -15.53
CA ARG A 184 -8.35 -27.89 -14.62
C ARG A 184 -7.22 -28.89 -14.97
N SER A 185 -6.84 -28.94 -16.23
CA SER A 185 -5.81 -29.86 -16.72
C SER A 185 -4.40 -29.27 -16.62
N HIS A 186 -4.27 -28.02 -16.16
CA HIS A 186 -3.01 -27.31 -16.07
C HIS A 186 -2.60 -27.06 -14.61
N ARG A 187 -1.29 -26.87 -14.41
CA ARG A 187 -0.80 -26.33 -13.14
C ARG A 187 -1.13 -24.86 -13.06
N LEU A 188 -1.75 -24.46 -11.96
CA LEU A 188 -2.14 -23.07 -11.72
C LEU A 188 -1.26 -22.45 -10.63
N VAL A 189 -0.85 -21.22 -10.86
CA VAL A 189 -0.11 -20.37 -9.94
C VAL A 189 -1.07 -19.29 -9.43
N GLY A 190 -1.20 -19.14 -8.13
CA GLY A 190 -2.11 -18.15 -7.55
C GLY A 190 -1.56 -17.53 -6.27
N TYR A 191 -2.44 -16.83 -5.57
CA TYR A 191 -2.14 -16.18 -4.31
C TYR A 191 -2.32 -17.16 -3.14
N VAL A 192 -1.58 -16.96 -2.05
CA VAL A 192 -1.78 -17.70 -0.80
C VAL A 192 -3.12 -17.25 -0.21
N GLU A 193 -4.09 -18.17 -0.16
CA GLU A 193 -5.50 -17.82 0.03
C GLU A 193 -5.79 -17.17 1.38
N ASP A 194 -5.18 -17.65 2.46
CA ASP A 194 -5.33 -17.12 3.82
C ASP A 194 -4.65 -15.75 4.05
N LEU A 195 -3.82 -15.31 3.10
CA LEU A 195 -3.19 -14.00 3.10
C LEU A 195 -3.95 -12.96 2.28
N ILE A 196 -5.08 -13.32 1.66
CA ILE A 196 -5.93 -12.39 0.93
C ILE A 196 -6.71 -11.52 1.93
N TYR A 197 -6.24 -10.31 2.16
CA TYR A 197 -6.82 -9.37 3.12
C TYR A 197 -8.02 -8.54 2.59
N ALA A 198 -8.32 -8.62 1.29
CA ALA A 198 -9.46 -7.94 0.68
C ALA A 198 -10.06 -8.79 -0.45
N PRO A 199 -11.39 -8.91 -0.55
CA PRO A 199 -12.04 -9.70 -1.62
C PRO A 199 -11.63 -9.29 -3.02
N THR A 200 -11.31 -7.99 -3.22
CA THR A 200 -10.83 -7.44 -4.50
C THR A 200 -9.48 -7.99 -4.96
N LEU A 201 -8.73 -8.64 -4.07
CA LEU A 201 -7.45 -9.29 -4.37
C LEU A 201 -7.61 -10.77 -4.75
N ASN A 202 -8.80 -11.35 -4.58
CA ASN A 202 -9.09 -12.69 -5.07
C ASN A 202 -9.34 -12.65 -6.58
N TYR A 203 -8.29 -12.47 -7.35
CA TYR A 203 -8.37 -12.36 -8.82
C TYR A 203 -8.73 -13.69 -9.48
N THR A 204 -8.23 -14.81 -8.95
CA THR A 204 -8.35 -16.13 -9.55
C THR A 204 -9.80 -16.57 -9.68
N ALA A 205 -10.61 -16.34 -8.64
CA ALA A 205 -12.04 -16.63 -8.65
C ALA A 205 -12.82 -15.82 -9.73
N SER A 206 -12.31 -14.64 -10.11
CA SER A 206 -12.90 -13.82 -11.16
C SER A 206 -12.66 -14.39 -12.57
N PHE A 207 -11.64 -15.24 -12.74
CA PHE A 207 -11.35 -15.92 -14.01
C PHE A 207 -12.07 -17.26 -14.12
N TRP A 208 -12.08 -18.02 -13.04
CA TRP A 208 -12.73 -19.33 -13.00
C TRP A 208 -13.02 -19.74 -11.56
N SER A 209 -14.28 -20.06 -11.25
CA SER A 209 -14.71 -20.45 -9.89
C SER A 209 -14.08 -21.75 -9.41
N GLY A 210 -13.67 -22.62 -10.34
CA GLY A 210 -12.96 -23.88 -10.05
C GLY A 210 -11.46 -23.73 -9.83
N TRP A 211 -10.91 -22.51 -9.74
CA TRP A 211 -9.47 -22.31 -9.57
C TRP A 211 -8.93 -23.02 -8.33
N ARG A 212 -7.89 -23.81 -8.53
CA ARG A 212 -7.13 -24.47 -7.45
C ARG A 212 -5.66 -24.32 -7.77
N SER A 213 -4.98 -23.44 -7.05
CA SER A 213 -3.55 -23.24 -7.22
C SER A 213 -2.78 -24.45 -6.71
N ARG A 214 -1.81 -24.92 -7.46
CA ARG A 214 -0.82 -25.89 -7.01
C ARG A 214 0.44 -25.21 -6.47
N ILE A 215 0.66 -23.98 -6.87
CA ILE A 215 1.76 -23.13 -6.39
C ILE A 215 1.12 -21.81 -5.94
N GLU A 216 1.34 -21.45 -4.71
CA GLU A 216 0.78 -20.25 -4.09
C GLU A 216 1.89 -19.31 -3.65
N ILE A 217 1.80 -18.05 -4.06
CA ILE A 217 2.81 -17.03 -3.78
C ILE A 217 2.10 -15.73 -3.44
N SER A 218 2.36 -15.18 -2.25
CA SER A 218 1.73 -13.95 -1.73
C SER A 218 2.31 -12.65 -2.32
N SER A 219 2.96 -12.72 -3.49
CA SER A 219 3.62 -11.60 -4.17
C SER A 219 3.32 -11.65 -5.65
N ALA A 220 2.82 -10.55 -6.24
CA ALA A 220 2.55 -10.46 -7.67
C ALA A 220 3.83 -10.57 -8.52
N THR A 221 4.94 -10.02 -8.03
CA THR A 221 6.25 -10.18 -8.67
C THR A 221 6.76 -11.61 -8.56
N GLY A 222 6.53 -12.27 -7.43
CA GLY A 222 6.86 -13.68 -7.26
C GLY A 222 6.03 -14.61 -8.16
N GLN A 223 4.72 -14.35 -8.31
CA GLN A 223 3.87 -15.08 -9.24
C GLN A 223 4.35 -14.91 -10.70
N LEU A 224 4.70 -13.67 -11.09
CA LEU A 224 5.27 -13.40 -12.40
C LEU A 224 6.52 -14.25 -12.67
N GLU A 225 7.48 -14.27 -11.74
CA GLU A 225 8.72 -15.03 -11.92
C GLU A 225 8.46 -16.55 -11.95
N ALA A 226 7.54 -17.05 -11.13
CA ALA A 226 7.16 -18.47 -11.18
C ALA A 226 6.53 -18.85 -12.54
N VAL A 227 5.62 -18.03 -13.06
CA VAL A 227 5.00 -18.25 -14.38
C VAL A 227 6.08 -18.23 -15.48
N ARG A 228 7.00 -17.26 -15.43
CA ARG A 228 8.12 -17.15 -16.39
C ARG A 228 9.03 -18.37 -16.36
N ALA A 229 9.25 -18.92 -15.17
CA ALA A 229 10.03 -20.15 -14.99
C ALA A 229 9.30 -21.44 -15.40
N GLY A 230 8.09 -21.35 -15.98
CA GLY A 230 7.33 -22.50 -16.45
C GLY A 230 6.61 -23.26 -15.33
N ALA A 231 6.33 -22.63 -14.20
CA ALA A 231 5.61 -23.25 -13.09
C ALA A 231 4.15 -23.62 -13.44
N GLY A 232 3.53 -22.90 -14.37
CA GLY A 232 2.15 -23.11 -14.77
C GLY A 232 1.50 -21.87 -15.37
N ILE A 233 0.17 -21.86 -15.39
CA ILE A 233 -0.65 -20.72 -15.79
C ILE A 233 -0.96 -19.88 -14.55
N GLY A 234 -0.76 -18.56 -14.64
CA GLY A 234 -1.06 -17.63 -13.55
C GLY A 234 -1.83 -16.40 -14.00
N VAL A 235 -2.51 -15.75 -13.05
CA VAL A 235 -3.12 -14.43 -13.25
C VAL A 235 -2.06 -13.37 -13.02
N LEU A 236 -1.69 -12.64 -14.07
CA LEU A 236 -0.69 -11.59 -13.99
C LEU A 236 -1.30 -10.22 -14.34
N HIS A 237 -0.73 -9.17 -13.77
CA HIS A 237 -1.03 -7.80 -14.18
C HIS A 237 -0.47 -7.56 -15.57
N ASP A 238 -1.28 -7.05 -16.49
CA ASP A 238 -0.85 -6.84 -17.88
C ASP A 238 0.35 -5.91 -17.98
N TYR A 239 0.44 -4.87 -17.11
CA TYR A 239 1.60 -3.98 -17.07
C TYR A 239 2.90 -4.65 -16.61
N LEU A 240 2.82 -5.78 -15.90
CA LEU A 240 4.00 -6.58 -15.52
C LEU A 240 4.42 -7.53 -16.64
N ALA A 241 3.44 -8.03 -17.40
CA ALA A 241 3.67 -8.93 -18.53
C ALA A 241 4.05 -8.18 -19.82
N ALA A 242 3.74 -6.89 -19.91
CA ALA A 242 3.98 -6.07 -21.10
C ALA A 242 5.46 -6.04 -21.51
N GLY A 243 5.72 -6.31 -22.79
CA GLY A 243 7.06 -6.32 -23.38
C GLY A 243 7.90 -7.58 -23.04
N ARG A 244 7.32 -8.57 -22.39
CA ARG A 244 8.00 -9.84 -22.07
C ARG A 244 7.74 -10.88 -23.14
N ASN A 245 8.75 -11.16 -23.96
CA ASN A 245 8.66 -12.10 -25.07
C ASN A 245 8.66 -13.57 -24.62
N ASP A 246 9.02 -13.86 -23.38
CA ASP A 246 9.00 -15.17 -22.75
C ASP A 246 7.62 -15.61 -22.26
N LEU A 247 6.64 -14.70 -22.28
CA LEU A 247 5.27 -14.97 -21.88
C LEU A 247 4.32 -15.07 -23.09
N VAL A 248 3.29 -15.89 -22.95
CA VAL A 248 2.15 -15.99 -23.87
C VAL A 248 0.86 -15.77 -23.10
N SER A 249 -0.08 -15.06 -23.72
CA SER A 249 -1.43 -14.88 -23.17
C SER A 249 -2.24 -16.16 -23.33
N VAL A 250 -2.92 -16.54 -22.27
CA VAL A 250 -3.84 -17.68 -22.20
C VAL A 250 -5.26 -17.13 -22.15
N LEU A 251 -6.18 -17.67 -22.95
CA LEU A 251 -7.57 -17.21 -23.04
C LEU A 251 -7.66 -15.68 -23.16
N PRO A 252 -7.17 -15.10 -24.25
CA PRO A 252 -6.89 -13.67 -24.37
C PRO A 252 -8.11 -12.76 -24.21
N ASP A 253 -9.31 -13.29 -24.37
CA ASP A 253 -10.58 -12.55 -24.25
C ASP A 253 -11.08 -12.51 -22.79
N VAL A 254 -10.46 -13.28 -21.90
CA VAL A 254 -10.80 -13.31 -20.48
C VAL A 254 -9.89 -12.35 -19.74
N VAL A 255 -10.43 -11.16 -19.42
CA VAL A 255 -9.70 -10.06 -18.80
C VAL A 255 -10.49 -9.55 -17.59
N VAL A 256 -9.79 -9.28 -16.49
CA VAL A 256 -10.38 -8.69 -15.28
C VAL A 256 -9.81 -7.29 -15.08
N GLN A 257 -10.68 -6.31 -14.95
CA GLN A 257 -10.30 -4.92 -14.69
C GLN A 257 -10.41 -4.59 -13.21
N ARG A 258 -9.43 -3.83 -12.71
CA ARG A 258 -9.36 -3.28 -11.36
C ARG A 258 -8.85 -1.85 -11.43
N ALA A 259 -8.82 -1.17 -10.27
CA ALA A 259 -8.29 0.19 -10.20
C ALA A 259 -7.36 0.35 -8.99
N TYR A 260 -6.28 1.09 -9.19
CA TYR A 260 -5.46 1.63 -8.11
C TYR A 260 -6.00 2.99 -7.65
N TRP A 261 -5.91 3.22 -6.35
CA TRP A 261 -6.30 4.45 -5.68
C TRP A 261 -5.14 4.99 -4.87
N ILE A 262 -4.92 6.29 -4.92
CA ILE A 262 -4.05 6.99 -3.97
C ILE A 262 -4.91 7.34 -2.76
N VAL A 263 -4.43 6.96 -1.59
CA VAL A 263 -5.12 7.19 -0.32
C VAL A 263 -4.15 7.74 0.70
N TYR A 264 -4.56 8.75 1.46
CA TYR A 264 -3.81 9.29 2.58
C TYR A 264 -4.76 9.89 3.62
N HIS A 265 -4.29 10.03 4.87
CA HIS A 265 -5.13 10.62 5.92
C HIS A 265 -5.36 12.10 5.64
N GLU A 266 -6.59 12.61 5.89
CA GLU A 266 -6.98 14.00 5.60
C GLU A 266 -6.08 15.04 6.29
N SER A 267 -5.54 14.73 7.49
CA SER A 267 -4.62 15.58 8.22
C SER A 267 -3.32 15.89 7.47
N LEU A 268 -2.97 15.10 6.46
CA LEU A 268 -1.76 15.28 5.65
C LEU A 268 -1.99 16.11 4.39
N ARG A 269 -3.25 16.46 4.08
CA ARG A 269 -3.65 17.10 2.81
C ARG A 269 -2.90 18.40 2.50
N GLY A 270 -2.54 19.17 3.54
CA GLY A 270 -1.84 20.47 3.40
C GLY A 270 -0.33 20.37 3.18
N LEU A 271 0.28 19.22 3.44
CA LEU A 271 1.73 19.08 3.45
C LEU A 271 2.32 19.06 2.04
N ALA A 272 3.34 19.92 1.80
CA ALA A 272 4.00 20.06 0.50
C ALA A 272 4.58 18.72 0.00
N ARG A 273 5.22 17.92 0.90
CA ARG A 273 5.77 16.61 0.56
C ARG A 273 4.71 15.60 0.11
N ILE A 274 3.50 15.66 0.68
CA ILE A 274 2.38 14.79 0.27
C ILE A 274 1.87 15.20 -1.11
N LYS A 275 1.72 16.50 -1.35
CA LYS A 275 1.33 17.04 -2.68
C LYS A 275 2.37 16.68 -3.75
N ALA A 276 3.66 16.82 -3.44
CA ALA A 276 4.75 16.46 -4.36
C ALA A 276 4.71 14.97 -4.71
N ALA A 277 4.61 14.09 -3.70
CA ALA A 277 4.59 12.65 -3.93
C ALA A 277 3.31 12.19 -4.66
N THR A 278 2.12 12.70 -4.28
CA THR A 278 0.87 12.35 -4.98
C THR A 278 0.83 12.91 -6.40
N GLY A 279 1.35 14.11 -6.63
CA GLY A 279 1.54 14.70 -7.96
C GLY A 279 2.43 13.82 -8.83
N PHE A 280 3.58 13.43 -8.31
CA PHE A 280 4.51 12.53 -9.00
C PHE A 280 3.87 11.17 -9.36
N LEU A 281 3.12 10.54 -8.43
CA LEU A 281 2.42 9.29 -8.71
C LEU A 281 1.44 9.43 -9.88
N ASN A 282 0.65 10.52 -9.88
CA ASN A 282 -0.31 10.78 -10.96
C ASN A 282 0.40 11.06 -12.30
N GLU A 283 1.49 11.82 -12.31
CA GLU A 283 2.28 12.12 -13.51
C GLU A 283 2.89 10.85 -14.09
N ALA A 284 3.55 10.04 -13.24
CA ALA A 284 4.20 8.81 -13.64
C ALA A 284 3.22 7.81 -14.28
N VAL A 285 2.06 7.62 -13.66
CA VAL A 285 1.04 6.72 -14.20
C VAL A 285 0.40 7.27 -15.47
N ARG A 286 0.11 8.57 -15.52
CA ARG A 286 -0.46 9.21 -16.73
C ARG A 286 0.47 9.09 -17.94
N ALA A 287 1.77 9.25 -17.73
CA ALA A 287 2.77 9.13 -18.80
C ALA A 287 2.79 7.74 -19.45
N GLU A 288 2.36 6.70 -18.72
CA GLU A 288 2.35 5.31 -19.19
C GLU A 288 0.95 4.66 -19.10
N ALA A 289 -0.13 5.43 -19.14
CA ALA A 289 -1.50 4.94 -18.92
C ALA A 289 -1.86 3.74 -19.82
N GLY A 290 -1.44 3.76 -21.08
CA GLY A 290 -1.68 2.66 -22.02
C GLY A 290 -1.01 1.33 -21.67
N ARG A 291 -0.05 1.34 -20.73
CA ARG A 291 0.61 0.12 -20.27
C ARG A 291 -0.23 -0.66 -19.25
N PHE A 292 -1.06 0.05 -18.49
CA PHE A 292 -1.84 -0.54 -17.39
C PHE A 292 -3.06 -1.31 -17.89
N VAL A 293 -3.66 -0.87 -18.98
CA VAL A 293 -4.88 -1.46 -19.51
C VAL A 293 -4.54 -2.10 -20.86
N ARG A 294 -4.83 -3.40 -20.95
CA ARG A 294 -4.71 -4.12 -22.22
C ARG A 294 -5.75 -3.57 -23.19
N ALA A 295 -5.31 -3.18 -24.39
CA ALA A 295 -6.22 -2.79 -25.45
C ALA A 295 -7.09 -4.00 -25.83
N PRO A 296 -8.41 -3.82 -26.03
CA PRO A 296 -9.24 -4.89 -26.60
C PRO A 296 -8.65 -5.29 -27.96
N ARG A 297 -8.61 -6.59 -28.24
CA ARG A 297 -8.29 -7.06 -29.59
C ARG A 297 -9.47 -6.69 -30.49
N GLY A 298 -9.22 -5.83 -31.46
CA GLY A 298 -10.16 -5.55 -32.53
C GLY A 298 -10.40 -6.76 -33.42
#